data_3661438984e701c231a51b49faad75ab
#
_entry.id   3661438984e701c231a51b49faad75ab
#
_cell.length_a   1.000
_cell.length_b   1.000
_cell.length_c   1.000
_cell.angle_alpha   90.00
_cell.angle_beta   90.00
_cell.angle_gamma   90.00
#
_symmetry.space_group_name_H-M   'P 1'
#
loop_
_entity.id
_entity.type
_entity.pdbx_description
1 polymer ?
#
loop_
_entity_poly.entity_id
_entity_poly.type
_entity_poly.pdbx_seq_one_letter_code
_entity_poly.pdbx_strand_id
1 'polypeptide(L)'
;MPSVTVTASGACTLDENRTPTIDIRLCTLADIDGKTDSLFEEHYEEVARNKGIMKLKPNWPQYYAVEEAGALFLHVATQDDEIIGYSINFVQHHFHYADLKYCQNDVLFIKKEFRGGRLGLRLMKATEKHAKSLGCKLMLWHCKPNTPLN
;
A
#
# COMPACT_ATOMS: atom_id res chain seq x y z
N MET A 1 -17.02 45.60 38.54
CA MET A 1 -16.57 44.25 38.20
C MET A 1 -17.24 43.82 36.91
N PRO A 2 -16.56 43.81 35.78
CA PRO A 2 -17.18 43.32 34.58
C PRO A 2 -17.12 41.79 34.56
N SER A 3 -18.28 41.17 34.36
CA SER A 3 -18.43 39.74 34.16
C SER A 3 -17.93 39.37 32.77
N VAL A 4 -16.97 38.47 32.72
CA VAL A 4 -16.51 37.87 31.48
C VAL A 4 -17.45 36.72 31.15
N THR A 5 -18.26 36.90 30.12
CA THR A 5 -19.04 35.82 29.53
C THR A 5 -18.16 35.10 28.52
N VAL A 6 -17.72 33.90 28.85
CA VAL A 6 -17.03 33.02 27.91
C VAL A 6 -18.10 32.27 27.14
N THR A 7 -18.36 32.67 25.90
CA THR A 7 -19.12 31.88 24.95
C THR A 7 -18.16 30.89 24.30
N ALA A 8 -18.19 29.64 24.76
CA ALA A 8 -17.60 28.54 24.05
C ALA A 8 -18.56 28.09 22.91
N SER A 9 -18.33 28.61 21.73
CA SER A 9 -18.95 28.09 20.50
C SER A 9 -17.85 27.85 19.49
N GLY A 10 -17.10 26.77 19.74
CA GLY A 10 -16.25 26.15 18.74
C GLY A 10 -17.02 25.06 18.02
N ALA A 11 -18.01 25.43 17.23
CA ALA A 11 -18.55 24.50 16.24
C ALA A 11 -17.46 24.30 15.19
N CYS A 12 -16.82 23.12 15.22
CA CYS A 12 -16.02 22.63 14.11
C CYS A 12 -16.99 22.38 12.96
N THR A 13 -17.16 23.37 12.09
CA THR A 13 -17.86 23.19 10.83
C THR A 13 -17.00 22.27 9.99
N LEU A 14 -17.44 21.02 9.85
CA LEU A 14 -16.94 20.14 8.82
C LEU A 14 -17.21 20.82 7.49
N ASP A 15 -16.15 21.09 6.75
CA ASP A 15 -16.23 21.67 5.41
C ASP A 15 -16.81 20.58 4.47
N GLU A 16 -18.14 20.55 4.35
CA GLU A 16 -18.90 19.58 3.56
C GLU A 16 -18.58 19.64 2.06
N ASN A 17 -17.70 20.56 1.65
CA ASN A 17 -17.38 20.80 0.24
C ASN A 17 -15.94 20.38 -0.14
N ARG A 18 -15.24 19.67 0.74
CA ARG A 18 -13.91 19.16 0.43
C ARG A 18 -14.02 17.85 -0.35
N THR A 19 -13.70 17.89 -1.63
CA THR A 19 -13.56 16.67 -2.44
C THR A 19 -12.55 15.74 -1.76
N PRO A 20 -12.92 14.49 -1.44
CA PRO A 20 -12.00 13.57 -0.79
C PRO A 20 -10.76 13.36 -1.65
N THR A 21 -9.59 13.63 -1.07
CA THR A 21 -8.31 13.50 -1.77
C THR A 21 -7.70 12.14 -1.43
N ILE A 22 -7.24 11.43 -2.46
CA ILE A 22 -6.51 10.17 -2.29
C ILE A 22 -5.02 10.48 -2.27
N ASP A 23 -4.37 10.13 -1.16
CA ASP A 23 -2.94 10.27 -0.95
C ASP A 23 -2.24 8.92 -1.13
N ILE A 24 -1.03 8.96 -1.69
CA ILE A 24 -0.13 7.80 -1.76
C ILE A 24 1.12 8.14 -0.98
N ARG A 25 1.48 7.29 -0.02
CA ARG A 25 2.66 7.50 0.83
C ARG A 25 3.46 6.23 1.02
N LEU A 26 4.77 6.40 1.13
CA LEU A 26 5.68 5.38 1.63
C LEU A 26 5.43 5.20 3.13
N CYS A 27 5.32 3.95 3.58
CA CYS A 27 5.19 3.62 4.99
C CYS A 27 6.01 2.40 5.37
N THR A 28 6.01 2.11 6.66
CA THR A 28 6.60 0.89 7.23
C THR A 28 5.52 -0.15 7.50
N LEU A 29 5.92 -1.40 7.71
CA LEU A 29 4.99 -2.46 8.12
C LEU A 29 4.30 -2.13 9.44
N ALA A 30 5.00 -1.48 10.37
CA ALA A 30 4.42 -1.03 11.64
C ALA A 30 3.27 -0.03 11.44
N ASP A 31 3.32 0.80 10.41
CA ASP A 31 2.27 1.78 10.11
C ASP A 31 0.96 1.13 9.66
N ILE A 32 1.03 -0.08 9.10
CA ILE A 32 -0.13 -0.82 8.59
C ILE A 32 -0.58 -1.97 9.51
N ASP A 33 0.18 -2.27 10.55
CA ASP A 33 -0.12 -3.37 11.48
C ASP A 33 -1.53 -3.22 12.07
N GLY A 34 -2.33 -4.29 11.96
CA GLY A 34 -3.73 -4.32 12.41
C GLY A 34 -4.71 -3.46 11.58
N LYS A 35 -4.24 -2.75 10.56
CA LYS A 35 -5.09 -1.86 9.73
C LYS A 35 -5.43 -2.44 8.36
N THR A 36 -4.79 -3.51 7.95
CA THR A 36 -4.91 -4.08 6.61
C THR A 36 -5.51 -5.47 6.57
N ASP A 37 -5.90 -6.05 7.69
CA ASP A 37 -6.38 -7.43 7.77
C ASP A 37 -7.60 -7.66 6.87
N SER A 38 -8.59 -6.78 6.94
CA SER A 38 -9.77 -6.85 6.08
C SER A 38 -9.46 -6.67 4.60
N LEU A 39 -8.47 -5.83 4.26
CA LEU A 39 -8.02 -5.64 2.88
C LEU A 39 -7.29 -6.86 2.35
N PHE A 40 -6.48 -7.53 3.18
CA PHE A 40 -5.83 -8.77 2.81
C PHE A 40 -6.83 -9.90 2.58
N GLU A 41 -7.85 -9.99 3.41
CA GLU A 41 -8.96 -10.93 3.21
C GLU A 41 -9.71 -10.67 1.90
N GLU A 42 -10.09 -9.42 1.65
CA GLU A 42 -10.77 -9.02 0.42
C GLU A 42 -9.92 -9.35 -0.82
N HIS A 43 -8.63 -9.01 -0.77
CA HIS A 43 -7.68 -9.31 -1.83
C HIS A 43 -7.54 -10.83 -2.05
N TYR A 44 -7.42 -11.59 -0.97
CA TYR A 44 -7.32 -13.04 -1.03
C TYR A 44 -8.56 -13.69 -1.65
N GLU A 45 -9.75 -13.27 -1.24
CA GLU A 45 -11.01 -13.78 -1.79
C GLU A 45 -11.14 -13.51 -3.29
N GLU A 46 -10.64 -12.36 -3.75
CA GLU A 46 -10.70 -11.97 -5.16
C GLU A 46 -9.70 -12.72 -6.04
N VAL A 47 -8.45 -12.92 -5.59
CA VAL A 47 -7.37 -13.37 -6.45
C VAL A 47 -6.85 -14.78 -6.19
N ALA A 48 -7.13 -15.36 -5.02
CA ALA A 48 -6.62 -16.67 -4.68
C ALA A 48 -7.34 -17.78 -5.44
N ARG A 49 -6.58 -18.60 -6.17
CA ARG A 49 -7.13 -19.69 -6.98
C ARG A 49 -6.98 -21.05 -6.32
N ASN A 50 -5.89 -21.29 -5.63
CA ASN A 50 -5.56 -22.57 -4.99
C ASN A 50 -5.72 -22.47 -3.47
N LYS A 51 -6.91 -22.10 -2.99
CA LYS A 51 -7.21 -21.87 -1.57
C LYS A 51 -6.95 -23.08 -0.68
N GLY A 52 -6.98 -24.30 -1.26
CA GLY A 52 -6.70 -25.54 -0.54
C GLY A 52 -5.27 -25.63 0.00
N ILE A 53 -4.31 -25.05 -0.71
CA ILE A 53 -2.87 -25.05 -0.35
C ILE A 53 -2.34 -23.67 -0.02
N MET A 54 -2.91 -22.61 -0.62
CA MET A 54 -2.48 -21.22 -0.43
C MET A 54 -3.44 -20.51 0.53
N LYS A 55 -3.31 -20.79 1.82
CA LYS A 55 -4.12 -20.14 2.85
C LYS A 55 -3.56 -18.78 3.20
N LEU A 56 -4.44 -17.80 3.40
CA LEU A 56 -4.04 -16.47 3.82
C LEU A 56 -3.48 -16.52 5.24
N LYS A 57 -2.18 -16.45 5.32
CA LYS A 57 -1.43 -16.36 6.57
C LYS A 57 -0.13 -15.61 6.29
N PRO A 58 -0.14 -14.28 6.32
CA PRO A 58 1.08 -13.50 6.10
C PRO A 58 2.15 -13.89 7.13
N ASN A 59 3.36 -14.12 6.63
CA ASN A 59 4.50 -14.41 7.48
C ASN A 59 5.12 -13.11 8.00
N TRP A 60 4.44 -12.49 8.95
CA TRP A 60 4.85 -11.20 9.52
C TRP A 60 6.29 -11.19 10.04
N PRO A 61 6.77 -12.20 10.80
CA PRO A 61 8.16 -12.20 11.23
C PRO A 61 9.16 -12.11 10.08
N GLN A 62 8.89 -12.78 8.96
CA GLN A 62 9.73 -12.75 7.77
C GLN A 62 9.64 -11.38 7.07
N TYR A 63 8.44 -10.82 6.94
CA TYR A 63 8.25 -9.48 6.39
C TYR A 63 9.04 -8.44 7.16
N TYR A 64 8.94 -8.43 8.49
CA TYR A 64 9.69 -7.50 9.34
C TYR A 64 11.21 -7.68 9.21
N ALA A 65 11.70 -8.92 9.16
CA ALA A 65 13.12 -9.20 8.98
C ALA A 65 13.65 -8.67 7.64
N VAL A 66 12.88 -8.81 6.56
CA VAL A 66 13.25 -8.31 5.24
C VAL A 66 13.19 -6.77 5.20
N GLU A 67 12.22 -6.15 5.86
CA GLU A 67 12.15 -4.69 6.00
C GLU A 67 13.35 -4.14 6.77
N GLU A 68 13.70 -4.75 7.90
CA GLU A 68 14.87 -4.38 8.71
C GLU A 68 16.17 -4.48 7.92
N ALA A 69 16.28 -5.47 7.05
CA ALA A 69 17.42 -5.64 6.14
C ALA A 69 17.45 -4.60 5.00
N GLY A 70 16.47 -3.70 4.91
CA GLY A 70 16.35 -2.72 3.83
C GLY A 70 15.94 -3.31 2.48
N ALA A 71 15.39 -4.52 2.48
CA ALA A 71 15.03 -5.28 1.27
C ALA A 71 13.51 -5.34 1.03
N LEU A 72 12.74 -4.53 1.75
CA LEU A 72 11.30 -4.38 1.56
C LEU A 72 10.91 -2.91 1.72
N PHE A 73 9.99 -2.47 0.87
CA PHE A 73 9.30 -1.19 1.04
C PHE A 73 7.84 -1.32 0.61
N LEU A 74 7.00 -0.45 1.13
CA LEU A 74 5.59 -0.43 0.78
C LEU A 74 5.04 0.98 0.63
N HIS A 75 4.06 1.10 -0.24
CA HIS A 75 3.22 2.28 -0.38
C HIS A 75 1.79 1.93 -0.01
N VAL A 76 1.10 2.86 0.61
CA VAL A 76 -0.35 2.80 0.82
C VAL A 76 -1.03 3.96 0.11
N ALA A 77 -2.23 3.69 -0.39
CA ALA A 77 -3.16 4.71 -0.82
C ALA A 77 -4.21 4.89 0.29
N THR A 78 -4.45 6.12 0.69
CA THR A 78 -5.40 6.47 1.74
C THR A 78 -6.41 7.51 1.25
N GLN A 79 -7.63 7.39 1.74
CA GLN A 79 -8.65 8.42 1.64
C GLN A 79 -9.22 8.64 3.04
N ASP A 80 -9.20 9.90 3.53
CA ASP A 80 -9.67 10.25 4.87
C ASP A 80 -9.07 9.34 5.97
N ASP A 81 -7.74 9.11 5.91
CA ASP A 81 -6.96 8.22 6.78
C ASP A 81 -7.29 6.72 6.69
N GLU A 82 -8.24 6.33 5.88
CA GLU A 82 -8.53 4.92 5.59
C GLU A 82 -7.61 4.39 4.48
N ILE A 83 -6.99 3.23 4.70
CA ILE A 83 -6.20 2.54 3.68
C ILE A 83 -7.15 1.89 2.67
N ILE A 84 -7.05 2.31 1.41
CA ILE A 84 -7.87 1.84 0.30
C ILE A 84 -7.09 1.02 -0.74
N GLY A 85 -5.80 0.97 -0.61
CA GLY A 85 -4.92 0.19 -1.46
C GLY A 85 -3.49 0.15 -0.93
N TYR A 86 -2.72 -0.80 -1.41
CA TYR A 86 -1.33 -1.00 -1.00
C TYR A 86 -0.51 -1.67 -2.08
N SER A 87 0.81 -1.46 -2.00
CA SER A 87 1.83 -2.12 -2.80
C SER A 87 2.98 -2.51 -1.90
N ILE A 88 3.28 -3.80 -1.80
CA ILE A 88 4.42 -4.33 -1.03
C ILE A 88 5.43 -4.89 -2.02
N ASN A 89 6.70 -4.55 -1.82
CA ASN A 89 7.73 -4.80 -2.80
C ASN A 89 9.02 -5.27 -2.15
N PHE A 90 9.69 -6.22 -2.78
CA PHE A 90 11.01 -6.71 -2.39
C PHE A 90 12.10 -6.14 -3.26
N VAL A 91 13.23 -5.80 -2.64
CA VAL A 91 14.44 -5.34 -3.31
C VAL A 91 15.51 -6.39 -3.13
N GLN A 92 16.13 -6.84 -4.20
CA GLN A 92 17.13 -7.90 -4.14
C GLN A 92 18.16 -7.78 -5.26
N HIS A 93 19.32 -8.44 -5.07
CA HIS A 93 20.28 -8.62 -6.12
C HIS A 93 20.01 -9.95 -6.84
N HIS A 94 20.20 -9.95 -8.14
CA HIS A 94 19.97 -11.15 -8.96
C HIS A 94 21.06 -12.19 -8.68
N PHE A 95 20.69 -13.43 -8.39
CA PHE A 95 21.68 -14.47 -8.06
C PHE A 95 22.66 -14.77 -9.18
N HIS A 96 22.19 -14.72 -10.41
CA HIS A 96 23.06 -15.01 -11.58
C HIS A 96 23.80 -13.76 -12.08
N TYR A 97 23.28 -12.57 -11.81
CA TYR A 97 23.86 -11.27 -12.18
C TYR A 97 24.01 -10.41 -10.94
N ALA A 98 25.07 -10.62 -10.19
CA ALA A 98 25.26 -10.08 -8.84
C ALA A 98 25.19 -8.53 -8.77
N ASP A 99 25.60 -7.85 -9.85
CA ASP A 99 25.56 -6.38 -9.93
C ASP A 99 24.16 -5.84 -10.30
N LEU A 100 23.21 -6.72 -10.64
CA LEU A 100 21.85 -6.34 -10.98
C LEU A 100 20.97 -6.29 -9.74
N LYS A 101 20.66 -5.09 -9.28
CA LYS A 101 19.66 -4.83 -8.25
C LYS A 101 18.30 -4.63 -8.92
N TYR A 102 17.29 -5.31 -8.43
CA TYR A 102 15.94 -5.22 -8.97
C TYR A 102 14.88 -5.22 -7.87
N CYS A 103 13.72 -4.74 -8.20
CA CYS A 103 12.55 -4.75 -7.35
C CYS A 103 11.50 -5.71 -7.92
N GLN A 104 10.88 -6.45 -7.05
CA GLN A 104 9.79 -7.36 -7.38
C GLN A 104 8.56 -7.03 -6.54
N ASN A 105 7.45 -6.79 -7.22
CA ASN A 105 6.18 -6.61 -6.52
C ASN A 105 5.72 -7.94 -5.92
N ASP A 106 5.39 -7.94 -4.63
CA ASP A 106 4.79 -9.08 -3.94
C ASP A 106 3.27 -9.01 -4.05
N VAL A 107 2.70 -7.90 -3.61
CA VAL A 107 1.26 -7.66 -3.66
C VAL A 107 0.94 -6.24 -4.11
N LEU A 108 -0.09 -6.11 -4.93
CA LEU A 108 -0.69 -4.84 -5.34
C LEU A 108 -2.19 -5.01 -5.29
N PHE A 109 -2.86 -4.17 -4.51
CA PHE A 109 -4.30 -4.23 -4.36
C PHE A 109 -4.89 -2.84 -4.18
N ILE A 110 -6.07 -2.64 -4.75
CA ILE A 110 -6.91 -1.46 -4.56
C ILE A 110 -8.33 -1.95 -4.33
N LYS A 111 -9.01 -1.42 -3.34
CA LYS A 111 -10.42 -1.68 -3.09
C LYS A 111 -11.24 -1.48 -4.37
N LYS A 112 -12.18 -2.38 -4.61
CA LYS A 112 -12.97 -2.42 -5.85
C LYS A 112 -13.65 -1.09 -6.17
N GLU A 113 -14.15 -0.40 -5.16
CA GLU A 113 -14.85 0.89 -5.28
C GLU A 113 -13.95 2.03 -5.80
N PHE A 114 -12.63 1.88 -5.67
CA PHE A 114 -11.63 2.87 -6.08
C PHE A 114 -10.93 2.53 -7.39
N ARG A 115 -11.38 1.49 -8.08
CA ARG A 115 -10.85 1.06 -9.39
C ARG A 115 -11.53 1.82 -10.52
N GLY A 116 -10.96 1.70 -11.72
CA GLY A 116 -11.48 2.35 -12.94
C GLY A 116 -10.97 3.77 -13.18
N GLY A 117 -10.19 4.32 -12.24
CA GLY A 117 -9.50 5.59 -12.39
C GLY A 117 -7.98 5.42 -12.56
N ARG A 118 -7.22 6.40 -12.08
CA ARG A 118 -5.76 6.42 -12.21
C ARG A 118 -5.02 5.94 -10.96
N LEU A 119 -5.72 5.50 -9.91
CA LEU A 119 -5.10 5.18 -8.62
C LEU A 119 -4.08 4.05 -8.75
N GLY A 120 -4.43 2.97 -9.45
CA GLY A 120 -3.51 1.86 -9.69
C GLY A 120 -2.23 2.30 -10.38
N LEU A 121 -2.34 3.09 -11.43
CA LEU A 121 -1.19 3.64 -12.14
C LEU A 121 -0.35 4.59 -11.26
N ARG A 122 -0.99 5.41 -10.43
CA ARG A 122 -0.29 6.30 -9.48
C ARG A 122 0.50 5.49 -8.46
N LEU A 123 -0.09 4.40 -7.94
CA LEU A 123 0.55 3.52 -6.96
C LEU A 123 1.74 2.78 -7.59
N MET A 124 1.58 2.28 -8.82
CA MET A 124 2.68 1.66 -9.58
C MET A 124 3.81 2.66 -9.84
N LYS A 125 3.51 3.87 -10.30
CA LYS A 125 4.53 4.90 -10.54
C LYS A 125 5.27 5.33 -9.27
N ALA A 126 4.57 5.45 -8.14
CA ALA A 126 5.21 5.74 -6.85
C ALA A 126 6.19 4.61 -6.45
N THR A 127 5.77 3.36 -6.65
CA THR A 127 6.61 2.18 -6.40
C THR A 127 7.85 2.17 -7.30
N GLU A 128 7.69 2.38 -8.60
CA GLU A 128 8.80 2.41 -9.56
C GLU A 128 9.78 3.54 -9.27
N LYS A 129 9.26 4.72 -8.93
CA LYS A 129 10.10 5.87 -8.56
C LYS A 129 10.94 5.57 -7.32
N HIS A 130 10.36 4.95 -6.30
CA HIS A 130 11.09 4.58 -5.09
C HIS A 130 12.11 3.48 -5.36
N ALA A 131 11.74 2.43 -6.10
CA ALA A 131 12.66 1.37 -6.50
C ALA A 131 13.88 1.93 -7.25
N LYS A 132 13.66 2.86 -8.17
CA LYS A 132 14.74 3.56 -8.89
C LYS A 132 15.64 4.33 -7.93
N SER A 133 15.08 5.01 -6.94
CA SER A 133 15.86 5.75 -5.91
C SER A 133 16.74 4.83 -5.07
N LEU A 134 16.36 3.56 -4.92
CA LEU A 134 17.15 2.53 -4.23
C LEU A 134 18.21 1.86 -5.12
N GLY A 135 18.33 2.29 -6.38
CA GLY A 135 19.29 1.75 -7.34
C GLY A 135 18.81 0.53 -8.13
N CYS A 136 17.53 0.20 -8.06
CA CYS A 136 16.98 -0.88 -8.87
C CYS A 136 16.98 -0.53 -10.35
N LYS A 137 17.42 -1.48 -11.18
CA LYS A 137 17.49 -1.34 -12.65
C LYS A 137 16.31 -2.00 -13.34
N LEU A 138 15.61 -2.90 -12.66
CA LEU A 138 14.41 -3.57 -13.15
C LEU A 138 13.32 -3.50 -12.09
N MET A 139 12.08 -3.44 -12.55
CA MET A 139 10.87 -3.63 -11.76
C MET A 139 10.06 -4.78 -12.34
N LEU A 140 9.78 -5.80 -11.54
CA LEU A 140 9.00 -6.96 -11.92
C LEU A 140 7.60 -6.88 -11.30
N TRP A 141 6.60 -6.90 -12.15
CA TRP A 141 5.20 -6.95 -11.77
C TRP A 141 4.63 -8.34 -12.03
N HIS A 142 3.95 -8.91 -11.05
CA HIS A 142 3.23 -10.16 -11.22
C HIS A 142 1.84 -9.91 -11.78
N CYS A 143 1.53 -10.57 -12.90
CA CYS A 143 0.20 -10.54 -13.50
C CYS A 143 -0.40 -11.93 -13.41
N LYS A 144 -1.59 -12.05 -12.86
CA LYS A 144 -2.36 -13.29 -12.96
C LYS A 144 -3.21 -13.24 -14.23
N PRO A 145 -3.16 -14.27 -15.11
CA PRO A 145 -4.02 -14.33 -16.29
C PRO A 145 -5.50 -14.20 -15.88
N ASN A 146 -6.25 -13.43 -16.64
CA ASN A 146 -7.68 -13.19 -16.45
C ASN A 146 -8.05 -12.48 -15.12
N THR A 147 -7.12 -11.73 -14.52
CA THR A 147 -7.43 -10.75 -13.48
C THR A 147 -7.18 -9.36 -14.02
N PRO A 148 -8.06 -8.38 -13.73
CA PRO A 148 -7.80 -7.02 -14.14
C PRO A 148 -6.59 -6.47 -13.39
N LEU A 149 -5.63 -5.90 -14.13
CA LEU A 149 -4.62 -5.00 -13.60
C LEU A 149 -5.26 -3.62 -13.49
N ASN A 150 -5.74 -3.28 -12.34
CA ASN A 150 -6.31 -1.95 -12.10
C ASN A 150 -5.44 -1.13 -11.18
#